data_4c83c319cf10eb6b44c6b4337a6df189
#
_entry.id   4c83c319cf10eb6b44c6b4337a6df189
#
_cell.length_a   1.000
_cell.length_b   1.000
_cell.length_c   1.000
_cell.angle_alpha   90.00
_cell.angle_beta   90.00
_cell.angle_gamma   90.00
#
_symmetry.space_group_name_H-M   'P 1'
#
loop_
_entity.id
_entity.type
_entity.pdbx_description
1 polymer ?
#
loop_
_entity_poly.entity_id
_entity_poly.type
_entity_poly.pdbx_seq_one_letter_code
_entity_poly.pdbx_strand_id
1 'polypeptide(L)'
;MADLNEVTQIMGANNAFVPGKRIKFDFGTDGTLLLDGVAEAVTNDNAEADADTTIKISFDNFKKMAKGDLNATTAFMMGKIKISGDMGLAMQLQSVTSKIKLNG
;
A
#
# COMPACT_ATOMS: atom_id res chain seq x y z
N MET A 1 -11.56 11.03 -9.04
CA MET A 1 -11.21 10.16 -7.92
C MET A 1 -10.40 8.98 -8.42
N ALA A 2 -9.28 8.70 -7.79
CA ALA A 2 -8.40 7.64 -8.25
C ALA A 2 -9.00 6.26 -7.98
N ASP A 3 -9.01 5.37 -8.98
CA ASP A 3 -9.36 3.98 -8.81
C ASP A 3 -8.11 3.12 -8.62
N LEU A 4 -8.28 1.82 -8.41
CA LEU A 4 -7.16 0.93 -8.12
C LEU A 4 -6.15 0.90 -9.28
N ASN A 5 -6.60 0.89 -10.53
CA ASN A 5 -5.70 0.90 -11.68
C ASN A 5 -4.88 2.18 -11.73
N GLU A 6 -5.51 3.32 -11.49
CA GLU A 6 -4.83 4.61 -11.49
C GLU A 6 -3.80 4.69 -10.36
N VAL A 7 -4.16 4.23 -9.17
CA VAL A 7 -3.24 4.17 -8.03
C VAL A 7 -2.05 3.27 -8.36
N THR A 8 -2.31 2.12 -8.96
CA THR A 8 -1.25 1.18 -9.36
C THR A 8 -0.27 1.84 -10.31
N GLN A 9 -0.76 2.57 -11.30
CA GLN A 9 0.09 3.26 -12.28
C GLN A 9 0.92 4.36 -11.62
N ILE A 10 0.30 5.15 -10.75
CA ILE A 10 1.00 6.23 -10.05
C ILE A 10 2.09 5.66 -9.15
N MET A 11 1.79 4.62 -8.40
CA MET A 11 2.76 4.00 -7.51
C MET A 11 3.90 3.35 -8.29
N GLY A 12 3.60 2.70 -9.41
CA GLY A 12 4.63 2.12 -10.28
C GLY A 12 5.53 3.18 -10.86
N ALA A 13 4.97 4.29 -11.32
CA ALA A 13 5.73 5.40 -11.89
C ALA A 13 6.66 6.06 -10.86
N ASN A 14 6.30 6.00 -9.58
CA ASN A 14 7.09 6.59 -8.49
C ASN A 14 7.97 5.55 -7.79
N ASN A 15 8.07 4.34 -8.33
CA ASN A 15 8.85 3.24 -7.74
C ASN A 15 8.49 3.02 -6.26
N ALA A 16 7.18 2.96 -5.99
CA ALA A 16 6.66 2.87 -4.63
C ALA A 16 6.75 1.44 -4.09
N PHE A 17 7.96 0.94 -3.96
CA PHE A 17 8.24 -0.38 -3.39
C PHE A 17 9.56 -0.30 -2.60
N VAL A 18 9.75 -1.26 -1.70
CA VAL A 18 11.00 -1.37 -0.95
C VAL A 18 11.87 -2.43 -1.66
N PRO A 19 13.04 -2.06 -2.18
CA PRO A 19 13.89 -3.00 -2.93
C PRO A 19 14.15 -4.29 -2.16
N GLY A 20 13.95 -5.42 -2.83
CA GLY A 20 14.16 -6.75 -2.27
C GLY A 20 13.05 -7.24 -1.37
N LYS A 21 11.99 -6.47 -1.17
CA LYS A 21 10.87 -6.82 -0.30
C LYS A 21 9.55 -6.71 -1.05
N ARG A 22 8.55 -7.46 -0.58
CA ARG A 22 7.20 -7.42 -1.12
C ARG A 22 6.22 -7.00 -0.04
N ILE A 23 5.43 -5.97 -0.34
CA ILE A 23 4.38 -5.48 0.56
C ILE A 23 3.06 -5.62 -0.18
N LYS A 24 2.09 -6.27 0.45
CA LYS A 24 0.76 -6.44 -0.12
C LYS A 24 -0.25 -5.63 0.66
N PHE A 25 -1.06 -4.87 -0.06
CA PHE A 25 -2.25 -4.23 0.50
C PHE A 25 -3.47 -5.06 0.13
N ASP A 26 -4.25 -5.40 1.13
CA ASP A 26 -5.51 -6.10 0.93
C ASP A 26 -6.65 -5.11 1.20
N PHE A 27 -7.32 -4.71 0.12
CA PHE A 27 -8.44 -3.77 0.18
C PHE A 27 -9.80 -4.48 0.24
N GLY A 28 -9.80 -5.77 0.54
CA GLY A 28 -11.03 -6.56 0.57
C GLY A 28 -11.65 -6.68 -0.82
N THR A 29 -12.92 -6.31 -0.94
CA THR A 29 -13.64 -6.41 -2.21
C THR A 29 -13.14 -5.46 -3.29
N ASP A 30 -12.40 -4.42 -2.90
CA ASP A 30 -11.84 -3.46 -3.86
C ASP A 30 -10.57 -3.96 -4.53
N GLY A 31 -10.02 -5.07 -4.07
CA GLY A 31 -8.88 -5.71 -4.72
C GLY A 31 -7.63 -5.74 -3.83
N THR A 32 -6.50 -5.97 -4.48
CA THR A 32 -5.20 -6.12 -3.83
C THR A 32 -4.15 -5.33 -4.61
N LEU A 33 -3.20 -4.75 -3.88
CA LEU A 33 -2.08 -4.03 -4.48
C LEU A 33 -0.79 -4.63 -3.97
N LEU A 34 0.10 -5.05 -4.88
CA LEU A 34 1.39 -5.62 -4.53
C LEU A 34 2.50 -4.65 -4.89
N LEU A 35 3.24 -4.21 -3.88
CA LEU A 35 4.45 -3.40 -4.06
C LEU A 35 5.63 -4.36 -4.06
N ASP A 36 6.02 -4.80 -5.26
CA ASP A 36 7.01 -5.86 -5.45
C ASP A 36 8.39 -5.27 -5.68
N GLY A 37 9.17 -5.18 -4.61
CA GLY A 37 10.55 -4.69 -4.69
C GLY A 37 11.53 -5.70 -5.26
N VAL A 38 11.11 -6.97 -5.42
CA VAL A 38 11.94 -8.01 -6.07
C VAL A 38 11.85 -7.87 -7.59
N ALA A 39 10.62 -7.74 -8.10
CA ALA A 39 10.38 -7.53 -9.53
C ALA A 39 10.51 -6.05 -9.93
N GLU A 40 10.61 -5.15 -8.96
CA GLU A 40 10.64 -3.70 -9.18
C GLU A 40 9.41 -3.22 -9.93
N ALA A 41 8.23 -3.68 -9.49
CA ALA A 41 6.97 -3.37 -10.13
C ALA A 41 5.85 -3.26 -9.10
N VAL A 42 4.81 -2.49 -9.44
CA VAL A 42 3.59 -2.41 -8.64
C VAL A 42 2.46 -2.99 -9.48
N THR A 43 1.78 -4.00 -8.93
CA THR A 43 0.71 -4.71 -9.65
C THR A 43 -0.55 -4.81 -8.79
N ASN A 44 -1.70 -5.00 -9.44
CA ASN A 44 -2.98 -5.13 -8.73
C ASN A 44 -3.72 -6.44 -9.09
N ASP A 45 -3.01 -7.41 -9.67
CA ASP A 45 -3.57 -8.68 -10.08
C ASP A 45 -2.88 -9.89 -9.43
N ASN A 46 -2.14 -9.66 -8.34
CA ASN A 46 -1.36 -10.71 -7.67
C ASN A 46 -1.85 -10.96 -6.24
N ALA A 47 -3.16 -11.17 -6.08
CA ALA A 47 -3.77 -11.39 -4.75
C ALA A 47 -3.21 -12.62 -4.04
N GLU A 48 -2.76 -13.62 -4.81
CA GLU A 48 -2.24 -14.88 -4.26
C GLU A 48 -0.72 -14.85 -4.02
N ALA A 49 -0.04 -13.74 -4.35
CA ALA A 49 1.40 -13.66 -4.19
C ALA A 49 1.80 -13.62 -2.71
N ASP A 50 2.91 -14.28 -2.39
CA ASP A 50 3.49 -14.17 -1.05
C ASP A 50 4.07 -12.77 -0.86
N ALA A 51 3.99 -12.27 0.36
CA ALA A 51 4.55 -10.97 0.70
C ALA A 51 5.23 -11.03 2.06
N ASP A 52 6.26 -10.20 2.23
CA ASP A 52 6.94 -10.07 3.52
C ASP A 52 6.04 -9.41 4.56
N THR A 53 5.15 -8.54 4.10
CA THR A 53 4.16 -7.86 4.93
C THR A 53 2.86 -7.75 4.16
N THR A 54 1.74 -8.01 4.83
CA THR A 54 0.40 -7.80 4.30
C THR A 54 -0.32 -6.79 5.18
N ILE A 55 -0.88 -5.77 4.54
CA ILE A 55 -1.60 -4.71 5.24
C ILE A 55 -3.05 -4.71 4.77
N LYS A 56 -3.96 -4.99 5.71
CA LYS A 56 -5.39 -4.92 5.45
C LYS A 56 -5.90 -3.54 5.82
N ILE A 57 -6.44 -2.84 4.84
CA ILE A 57 -6.94 -1.48 4.98
C ILE A 57 -8.00 -1.27 3.92
N SER A 58 -9.03 -0.46 4.21
CA SER A 58 -9.99 -0.10 3.17
C SER A 58 -9.30 0.79 2.12
N PHE A 59 -9.78 0.70 0.88
CA PHE A 59 -9.22 1.50 -0.20
C PHE A 59 -9.40 3.00 0.08
N ASP A 60 -10.52 3.39 0.67
CA ASP A 60 -10.77 4.78 1.06
C ASP A 60 -9.74 5.27 2.07
N ASN A 61 -9.45 4.47 3.10
CA ASN A 61 -8.46 4.84 4.10
C ASN A 61 -7.06 4.87 3.51
N PHE A 62 -6.75 3.97 2.59
CA PHE A 62 -5.48 3.98 1.88
C PHE A 62 -5.29 5.30 1.10
N LYS A 63 -6.32 5.75 0.39
CA LYS A 63 -6.26 7.02 -0.35
C LYS A 63 -6.08 8.20 0.60
N LYS A 64 -6.74 8.18 1.75
CA LYS A 64 -6.56 9.23 2.76
C LYS A 64 -5.14 9.26 3.29
N MET A 65 -4.53 8.11 3.51
CA MET A 65 -3.13 8.03 3.93
C MET A 65 -2.20 8.60 2.86
N ALA A 66 -2.44 8.26 1.60
CA ALA A 66 -1.62 8.74 0.49
C ALA A 66 -1.72 10.25 0.31
N LYS A 67 -2.87 10.84 0.64
CA LYS A 67 -3.07 12.29 0.59
C LYS A 67 -2.51 13.02 1.82
N GLY A 68 -2.14 12.27 2.86
CA GLY A 68 -1.72 12.85 4.13
C GLY A 68 -2.86 13.18 5.08
N ASP A 69 -4.10 12.80 4.75
CA ASP A 69 -5.29 13.06 5.59
C ASP A 69 -5.45 12.05 6.71
N LEU A 70 -4.72 10.95 6.66
CA LEU A 70 -4.78 9.89 7.67
C LEU A 70 -3.35 9.41 7.95
N ASN A 71 -2.95 9.49 9.21
CA ASN A 71 -1.64 9.00 9.63
C ASN A 71 -1.69 7.48 9.83
N ALA A 72 -0.69 6.77 9.32
CA ALA A 72 -0.64 5.31 9.40
C ALA A 72 -0.62 4.82 10.84
N THR A 73 0.14 5.47 11.72
CA THR A 73 0.23 5.11 13.13
C THR A 73 -1.13 5.28 13.81
N THR A 74 -1.80 6.42 13.56
CA THR A 74 -3.13 6.68 14.10
C THR A 74 -4.15 5.66 13.59
N ALA A 75 -4.11 5.35 12.30
CA ALA A 75 -5.01 4.37 11.70
C ALA A 75 -4.82 2.98 12.31
N PHE A 76 -3.58 2.60 12.57
CA PHE A 76 -3.27 1.32 13.22
C PHE A 76 -3.82 1.28 14.65
N MET A 77 -3.63 2.35 15.42
CA MET A 77 -4.12 2.44 16.80
C MET A 77 -5.65 2.44 16.87
N MET A 78 -6.32 2.97 15.84
CA MET A 78 -7.78 2.99 15.76
C MET A 78 -8.38 1.71 15.19
N GLY A 79 -7.54 0.73 14.85
CA GLY A 79 -8.01 -0.53 14.29
C GLY A 79 -8.42 -0.47 12.83
N LYS A 80 -8.06 0.60 12.12
CA LYS A 80 -8.38 0.76 10.69
C LYS A 80 -7.40 0.02 9.79
N ILE A 81 -6.26 -0.38 10.32
CA ILE A 81 -5.22 -1.13 9.62
C ILE A 81 -4.90 -2.38 10.41
N LYS A 82 -4.77 -3.49 9.71
CA LYS A 82 -4.26 -4.74 10.27
C LYS A 82 -3.01 -5.14 9.53
N ILE A 83 -1.95 -5.42 10.26
CA ILE A 83 -0.64 -5.74 9.69
C ILE A 83 -0.27 -7.17 10.04
N SER A 84 0.11 -7.96 9.02
CA SER A 84 0.63 -9.32 9.18
C SER A 84 2.02 -9.37 8.56
N GLY A 85 2.98 -9.96 9.28
CA GLY A 85 4.34 -10.11 8.81
C GLY A 85 5.29 -9.09 9.42
N ASP A 86 6.18 -8.55 8.62
CA ASP A 86 7.26 -7.68 9.11
C ASP A 86 6.74 -6.29 9.48
N MET A 87 6.69 -5.99 10.78
CA MET A 87 6.22 -4.70 11.27
C MET A 87 7.18 -3.56 10.93
N GLY A 88 8.48 -3.82 10.92
CA GLY A 88 9.47 -2.82 10.52
C GLY A 88 9.28 -2.38 9.08
N LEU A 89 8.96 -3.34 8.21
CA LEU A 89 8.68 -3.05 6.81
C LEU A 89 7.39 -2.24 6.66
N ALA A 90 6.38 -2.56 7.46
CA ALA A 90 5.13 -1.81 7.45
C ALA A 90 5.34 -0.35 7.84
N MET A 91 6.25 -0.08 8.77
CA MET A 91 6.57 1.30 9.16
C MET A 91 7.29 2.06 8.05
N GLN A 92 8.11 1.38 7.24
CA GLN A 92 8.76 2.01 6.08
C GLN A 92 7.76 2.43 5.02
N LEU A 93 6.59 1.80 5.02
CA LEU A 93 5.56 2.07 4.05
C LEU A 93 5.08 3.52 4.09
N GLN A 94 5.05 4.14 5.25
CA GLN A 94 4.66 5.54 5.36
C GLN A 94 5.56 6.44 4.52
N SER A 95 6.86 6.17 4.49
CA SER A 95 7.80 6.90 3.63
C SER A 95 7.49 6.69 2.16
N VAL A 96 7.10 5.46 1.78
CA VAL A 96 6.78 5.12 0.40
C VAL A 96 5.49 5.82 -0.03
N THR A 97 4.44 5.74 0.79
CA THR A 97 3.15 6.35 0.44
C THR A 97 3.19 7.87 0.46
N SER A 98 4.05 8.47 1.27
CA SER A 98 4.17 9.94 1.33
C SER A 98 4.75 10.54 0.05
N LYS A 99 5.41 9.72 -0.78
CA LYS A 99 5.94 10.17 -2.07
C LYS A 99 4.87 10.22 -3.16
N ILE A 100 3.68 9.73 -2.87
CA ILE A 100 2.62 9.62 -3.86
C ILE A 100 1.65 10.78 -3.68
N LYS A 101 1.34 11.46 -4.78
CA LYS A 101 0.33 12.52 -4.77
C LYS A 101 -0.87 12.01 -5.56
N LEU A 102 -1.93 11.72 -4.84
CA LEU A 102 -3.19 11.33 -5.45
C LEU A 102 -4.08 12.55 -5.55
N ASN A 103 -4.56 12.83 -6.76
CA ASN A 103 -5.54 13.88 -7.00
C ASN A 103 -6.94 13.25 -6.94
N GLY A 104 -7.77 13.76 -6.11
CA GLY A 104 -9.13 13.28 -6.04
C GLY A 104 -9.70 13.13 -4.65
#